data_5c835d475d18072718253a34f044ce90
#
_entry.id   5c835d475d18072718253a34f044ce90
#
_cell.length_a   1.000
_cell.length_b   1.000
_cell.length_c   1.000
_cell.angle_alpha   90.00
_cell.angle_beta   90.00
_cell.angle_gamma   90.00
#
_symmetry.space_group_name_H-M   'P 1'
#
loop_
_entity.id
_entity.type
_entity.pdbx_description
1 polymer ?
#
loop_
_entity_poly.entity_id
_entity_poly.type
_entity_poly.pdbx_seq_one_letter_code
_entity_poly.pdbx_strand_id
1 'polypeptide(L)'
;MSKQEHIISHNTDSSHLNTVMQQMKERIINEGDKPHVTVEAQLKILQELSQFRFGQFLIKNQGINGYWTHYMLTHPWFGRKTGLNNSREPLSNMECFLLDKAPTMLATQQRFELFLQENQKALVNGATLASIPCGMLGELLYLDFNGINNIRLIGIDYDQAALEDANALAKERNPDRFTTLVCRNAWELNIQEEFDLISSNGLNIYEPDDNKVLDLYQQFHTALKKAGN
;
A
#
# COMPACT_ATOMS: atom_id res chain seq x y z
N MET A 1 -11.69 21.47 -16.58
CA MET A 1 -11.74 21.41 -15.11
C MET A 1 -10.93 20.18 -14.72
N SER A 2 -9.70 20.36 -14.22
CA SER A 2 -8.85 19.27 -13.76
C SER A 2 -9.54 18.57 -12.59
N LYS A 3 -9.81 17.27 -12.72
CA LYS A 3 -10.15 16.44 -11.57
C LYS A 3 -8.91 16.49 -10.66
N GLN A 4 -9.05 17.15 -9.51
CA GLN A 4 -8.06 17.13 -8.45
C GLN A 4 -7.97 15.65 -8.02
N GLU A 5 -6.84 15.01 -8.30
CA GLU A 5 -6.56 13.64 -7.86
C GLU A 5 -6.65 13.64 -6.33
N HIS A 6 -7.58 12.87 -5.80
CA HIS A 6 -7.82 12.81 -4.37
C HIS A 6 -6.82 11.84 -3.75
N ILE A 7 -5.70 12.37 -3.27
CA ILE A 7 -4.71 11.58 -2.54
C ILE A 7 -5.29 11.22 -1.18
N ILE A 8 -5.31 9.93 -0.87
CA ILE A 8 -5.72 9.44 0.44
C ILE A 8 -4.54 9.61 1.39
N SER A 9 -4.46 10.79 2.02
CA SER A 9 -3.41 11.16 2.97
C SER A 9 -3.71 10.65 4.39
N HIS A 10 -2.69 10.61 5.26
CA HIS A 10 -2.78 10.23 6.69
C HIS A 10 -3.68 11.12 7.55
N ASN A 11 -4.14 12.26 7.05
CA ASN A 11 -4.82 13.27 7.86
C ASN A 11 -6.22 12.79 8.27
N THR A 12 -6.33 12.26 9.49
CA THR A 12 -7.56 11.75 10.08
C THR A 12 -8.21 12.80 10.97
N ASP A 13 -8.98 13.70 10.38
CA ASP A 13 -9.90 14.55 11.17
C ASP A 13 -11.07 13.68 11.68
N SER A 14 -11.19 13.51 13.00
CA SER A 14 -12.23 12.69 13.62
C SER A 14 -13.64 13.25 13.46
N SER A 15 -13.79 14.55 13.23
CA SER A 15 -15.08 15.20 13.03
C SER A 15 -15.82 14.70 11.79
N HIS A 16 -15.07 14.23 10.78
CA HIS A 16 -15.64 13.75 9.53
C HIS A 16 -16.18 12.30 9.59
N LEU A 17 -15.69 11.45 10.50
CA LEU A 17 -16.09 10.04 10.59
C LEU A 17 -17.60 9.87 10.82
N ASN A 18 -18.16 10.61 11.78
CA ASN A 18 -19.58 10.52 12.11
C ASN A 18 -20.48 10.91 10.94
N THR A 19 -20.10 11.95 10.19
CA THR A 19 -20.82 12.40 8.99
C THR A 19 -20.80 11.32 7.91
N VAL A 20 -19.64 10.75 7.61
CA VAL A 20 -19.51 9.67 6.61
C VAL A 20 -20.28 8.43 7.04
N MET A 21 -20.19 8.04 8.30
CA MET A 21 -20.97 6.92 8.84
C MET A 21 -22.49 7.14 8.69
N GLN A 22 -22.97 8.34 8.95
CA GLN A 22 -24.38 8.66 8.79
C GLN A 22 -24.81 8.56 7.31
N GLN A 23 -24.02 9.10 6.40
CA GLN A 23 -24.27 9.00 4.96
C GLN A 23 -24.27 7.53 4.48
N MET A 24 -23.32 6.71 4.98
CA MET A 24 -23.27 5.28 4.66
C MET A 24 -24.49 4.53 5.20
N LYS A 25 -24.94 4.83 6.43
CA LYS A 25 -26.17 4.24 6.99
C LYS A 25 -27.40 4.55 6.15
N GLU A 26 -27.56 5.82 5.78
CA GLU A 26 -28.68 6.26 4.92
C GLU A 26 -28.64 5.57 3.57
N ARG A 27 -27.46 5.45 2.95
CA ARG A 27 -27.28 4.70 1.70
C ARG A 27 -27.65 3.24 1.84
N ILE A 28 -27.18 2.54 2.89
CA ILE A 28 -27.48 1.13 3.15
C ILE A 28 -28.99 0.92 3.30
N ILE A 29 -29.67 1.79 4.06
CA ILE A 29 -31.11 1.70 4.28
C ILE A 29 -31.88 1.93 2.97
N ASN A 30 -31.48 2.94 2.17
CA ASN A 30 -32.14 3.27 0.91
C ASN A 30 -31.94 2.20 -0.17
N GLU A 31 -30.77 1.55 -0.21
CA GLU A 31 -30.46 0.47 -1.16
C GLU A 31 -31.11 -0.85 -0.78
N GLY A 32 -31.45 -1.05 0.49
CA GLY A 32 -32.13 -2.24 1.00
C GLY A 32 -31.24 -3.49 1.08
N ASP A 33 -31.91 -4.64 1.23
CA ASP A 33 -31.24 -5.93 1.30
C ASP A 33 -30.55 -6.28 -0.02
N LYS A 34 -29.36 -6.88 0.09
CA LYS A 34 -28.63 -7.46 -1.05
C LYS A 34 -28.82 -8.98 -1.07
N PRO A 35 -28.56 -9.67 -2.19
CA PRO A 35 -28.83 -11.11 -2.33
C PRO A 35 -28.24 -11.99 -1.21
N HIS A 36 -27.14 -11.55 -0.57
CA HIS A 36 -26.42 -12.36 0.44
C HIS A 36 -26.21 -11.62 1.76
N VAL A 37 -26.73 -10.39 1.91
CA VAL A 37 -26.55 -9.60 3.13
C VAL A 37 -27.74 -8.65 3.36
N THR A 38 -28.39 -8.79 4.53
CA THR A 38 -29.50 -7.90 4.93
C THR A 38 -29.01 -6.51 5.31
N VAL A 39 -29.91 -5.52 5.30
CA VAL A 39 -29.64 -4.17 5.82
C VAL A 39 -29.09 -4.22 7.24
N GLU A 40 -29.69 -5.04 8.11
CA GLU A 40 -29.24 -5.22 9.49
C GLU A 40 -27.78 -5.70 9.55
N ALA A 41 -27.44 -6.71 8.77
CA ALA A 41 -26.06 -7.23 8.70
C ALA A 41 -25.07 -6.21 8.16
N GLN A 42 -25.45 -5.43 7.14
CA GLN A 42 -24.62 -4.33 6.60
C GLN A 42 -24.37 -3.24 7.64
N LEU A 43 -25.41 -2.82 8.36
CA LEU A 43 -25.29 -1.83 9.43
C LEU A 43 -24.41 -2.34 10.60
N LYS A 44 -24.51 -3.63 10.93
CA LYS A 44 -23.64 -4.26 11.93
C LYS A 44 -22.17 -4.25 11.50
N ILE A 45 -21.88 -4.62 10.24
CA ILE A 45 -20.52 -4.55 9.69
C ILE A 45 -19.96 -3.12 9.76
N LEU A 46 -20.73 -2.12 9.36
CA LEU A 46 -20.33 -0.73 9.45
C LEU A 46 -20.03 -0.30 10.89
N GLN A 47 -20.86 -0.73 11.84
CA GLN A 47 -20.67 -0.49 13.27
C GLN A 47 -19.38 -1.14 13.77
N GLU A 48 -19.12 -2.41 13.45
CA GLU A 48 -17.92 -3.13 13.88
C GLU A 48 -16.65 -2.53 13.27
N LEU A 49 -16.67 -2.14 11.98
CA LEU A 49 -15.57 -1.43 11.33
C LEU A 49 -15.23 -0.11 12.02
N SER A 50 -16.21 0.58 12.57
CA SER A 50 -15.99 1.85 13.26
C SER A 50 -15.29 1.73 14.64
N GLN A 51 -15.08 0.51 15.15
CA GLN A 51 -14.53 0.27 16.49
C GLN A 51 -13.00 0.24 16.54
N PHE A 52 -12.31 0.18 15.40
CA PHE A 52 -10.84 0.12 15.35
C PHE A 52 -10.27 1.06 14.26
N ARG A 53 -9.04 1.51 14.45
CA ARG A 53 -8.42 2.59 13.64
C ARG A 53 -8.36 2.28 12.14
N PHE A 54 -7.99 1.06 11.77
CA PHE A 54 -7.93 0.66 10.36
C PHE A 54 -9.33 0.68 9.72
N GLY A 55 -10.36 0.15 10.41
CA GLY A 55 -11.74 0.21 9.94
C GLY A 55 -12.27 1.64 9.82
N GLN A 56 -11.98 2.50 10.80
CA GLN A 56 -12.32 3.93 10.72
C GLN A 56 -11.68 4.61 9.51
N PHE A 57 -10.42 4.27 9.21
CA PHE A 57 -9.71 4.79 8.05
C PHE A 57 -10.40 4.36 6.74
N LEU A 58 -10.75 3.08 6.60
CA LEU A 58 -11.46 2.55 5.43
C LEU A 58 -12.81 3.24 5.22
N ILE A 59 -13.58 3.45 6.30
CA ILE A 59 -14.88 4.16 6.25
C ILE A 59 -14.68 5.59 5.73
N LYS A 60 -13.73 6.32 6.31
CA LYS A 60 -13.52 7.74 6.00
C LYS A 60 -13.02 7.98 4.57
N ASN A 61 -12.09 7.18 4.13
CA ASN A 61 -11.36 7.43 2.89
C ASN A 61 -11.87 6.59 1.71
N GLN A 62 -12.72 5.58 1.97
CA GLN A 62 -13.20 4.63 0.94
C GLN A 62 -12.06 4.04 0.09
N GLY A 63 -10.89 3.87 0.72
CA GLY A 63 -9.65 3.41 0.11
C GLY A 63 -8.58 3.17 1.16
N ILE A 64 -7.36 2.91 0.71
CA ILE A 64 -6.22 2.60 1.56
C ILE A 64 -4.99 3.43 1.13
N ASN A 65 -4.14 3.82 2.07
CA ASN A 65 -2.87 4.50 1.82
C ASN A 65 -1.66 3.57 2.09
N GLY A 66 -0.44 4.08 1.88
CA GLY A 66 0.80 3.33 2.08
C GLY A 66 0.95 2.75 3.49
N TYR A 67 0.63 3.54 4.53
CA TYR A 67 0.71 3.11 5.93
C TYR A 67 -0.21 1.91 6.25
N TRP A 68 -1.50 2.02 5.92
CA TRP A 68 -2.46 0.94 6.19
C TRP A 68 -2.25 -0.26 5.26
N THR A 69 -1.75 -0.03 4.04
CA THR A 69 -1.30 -1.12 3.18
C THR A 69 -0.17 -1.89 3.85
N HIS A 70 0.85 -1.21 4.36
CA HIS A 70 1.95 -1.85 5.07
C HIS A 70 1.48 -2.60 6.33
N TYR A 71 0.59 -2.00 7.13
CA TYR A 71 -0.02 -2.67 8.29
C TYR A 71 -0.68 -4.00 7.90
N MET A 72 -1.47 -3.99 6.83
CA MET A 72 -2.15 -5.18 6.33
C MET A 72 -1.14 -6.24 5.81
N LEU A 73 -0.14 -5.80 5.03
CA LEU A 73 0.87 -6.70 4.44
C LEU A 73 1.74 -7.38 5.49
N THR A 74 2.07 -6.70 6.57
CA THR A 74 2.96 -7.19 7.63
C THR A 74 2.21 -7.88 8.78
N HIS A 75 0.88 -7.85 8.78
CA HIS A 75 0.05 -8.53 9.77
C HIS A 75 0.41 -10.02 9.97
N PRO A 76 0.70 -10.84 8.95
CA PRO A 76 1.13 -12.24 9.14
C PRO A 76 2.38 -12.38 10.01
N TRP A 77 3.25 -11.39 9.99
CA TRP A 77 4.52 -11.44 10.73
C TRP A 77 4.41 -10.90 12.15
N PHE A 78 3.54 -9.93 12.38
CA PHE A 78 3.41 -9.22 13.66
C PHE A 78 2.05 -9.43 14.31
N GLY A 79 0.98 -8.90 13.75
CA GLY A 79 -0.34 -8.90 14.37
C GLY A 79 -0.91 -10.30 14.59
N ARG A 80 -0.82 -11.18 13.59
CA ARG A 80 -1.27 -12.58 13.69
C ARG A 80 -0.53 -13.35 14.79
N LYS A 81 0.77 -13.08 15.01
CA LYS A 81 1.58 -13.75 16.01
C LYS A 81 1.33 -13.22 17.44
N THR A 82 1.03 -11.95 17.56
CA THR A 82 0.90 -11.28 18.86
C THR A 82 -0.55 -11.12 19.32
N GLY A 83 -1.52 -11.16 18.40
CA GLY A 83 -2.91 -10.81 18.67
C GLY A 83 -3.13 -9.31 18.87
N LEU A 84 -2.12 -8.48 18.55
CA LEU A 84 -2.16 -7.03 18.78
C LEU A 84 -2.12 -6.25 17.47
N ASN A 85 -2.82 -5.11 17.45
CA ASN A 85 -2.76 -4.15 16.34
C ASN A 85 -1.50 -3.26 16.43
N ASN A 86 -1.37 -2.32 15.51
CA ASN A 86 -0.25 -1.37 15.46
C ASN A 86 -0.21 -0.37 16.63
N SER A 87 -1.31 -0.24 17.40
CA SER A 87 -1.36 0.53 18.64
C SER A 87 -1.08 -0.31 19.90
N ARG A 88 -0.72 -1.60 19.73
CA ARG A 88 -0.51 -2.59 20.79
C ARG A 88 -1.78 -2.91 21.59
N GLU A 89 -2.94 -2.74 20.98
CA GLU A 89 -4.23 -3.14 21.54
C GLU A 89 -4.66 -4.49 20.97
N PRO A 90 -5.46 -5.29 21.68
CA PRO A 90 -5.99 -6.54 21.15
C PRO A 90 -6.77 -6.32 19.86
N LEU A 91 -6.54 -7.18 18.87
CA LEU A 91 -7.31 -7.18 17.64
C LEU A 91 -8.79 -7.48 17.92
N SER A 92 -9.69 -6.71 17.32
CA SER A 92 -11.12 -7.02 17.36
C SER A 92 -11.45 -8.20 16.45
N ASN A 93 -12.61 -8.86 16.67
CA ASN A 93 -13.05 -9.95 15.80
C ASN A 93 -13.20 -9.53 14.35
N MET A 94 -13.70 -8.31 14.09
CA MET A 94 -13.83 -7.77 12.73
C MET A 94 -12.48 -7.46 12.11
N GLU A 95 -11.54 -6.93 12.88
CA GLU A 95 -10.17 -6.67 12.41
C GLU A 95 -9.45 -7.98 12.07
N CYS A 96 -9.57 -9.01 12.93
CA CYS A 96 -9.08 -10.36 12.62
C CYS A 96 -9.74 -10.93 11.34
N PHE A 97 -11.06 -10.76 11.18
CA PHE A 97 -11.74 -11.22 9.97
C PHE A 97 -11.17 -10.56 8.71
N LEU A 98 -10.98 -9.24 8.73
CA LEU A 98 -10.41 -8.52 7.60
C LEU A 98 -9.00 -9.00 7.28
N LEU A 99 -8.13 -9.08 8.28
CA LEU A 99 -6.70 -9.33 8.09
C LEU A 99 -6.37 -10.82 7.84
N ASP A 100 -7.21 -11.75 8.33
CA ASP A 100 -6.94 -13.20 8.26
C ASP A 100 -7.91 -13.98 7.37
N LYS A 101 -9.03 -13.40 6.93
CA LYS A 101 -10.07 -14.15 6.20
C LYS A 101 -10.60 -13.43 4.97
N ALA A 102 -10.53 -12.09 4.89
CA ALA A 102 -11.04 -11.38 3.73
C ALA A 102 -10.18 -11.71 2.48
N PRO A 103 -10.80 -12.21 1.39
CA PRO A 103 -10.05 -12.72 0.23
C PRO A 103 -9.08 -11.70 -0.37
N THR A 104 -9.51 -10.44 -0.48
CA THR A 104 -8.66 -9.36 -1.01
C THR A 104 -7.43 -9.13 -0.14
N MET A 105 -7.57 -9.15 1.19
CA MET A 105 -6.46 -8.98 2.12
C MET A 105 -5.47 -10.12 2.02
N LEU A 106 -5.98 -11.37 2.01
CA LEU A 106 -5.14 -12.56 1.86
C LEU A 106 -4.39 -12.58 0.53
N ALA A 107 -5.06 -12.25 -0.58
CA ALA A 107 -4.43 -12.17 -1.89
C ALA A 107 -3.33 -11.09 -1.93
N THR A 108 -3.56 -9.95 -1.28
CA THR A 108 -2.57 -8.86 -1.22
C THR A 108 -1.37 -9.24 -0.34
N GLN A 109 -1.57 -9.92 0.78
CA GLN A 109 -0.50 -10.48 1.61
C GLN A 109 0.34 -11.50 0.82
N GLN A 110 -0.29 -12.43 0.12
CA GLN A 110 0.40 -13.42 -0.72
C GLN A 110 1.17 -12.75 -1.85
N ARG A 111 0.59 -11.75 -2.51
CA ARG A 111 1.29 -10.97 -3.55
C ARG A 111 2.53 -10.30 -2.99
N PHE A 112 2.47 -9.74 -1.79
CA PHE A 112 3.64 -9.12 -1.15
C PHE A 112 4.77 -10.13 -0.92
N GLU A 113 4.47 -11.35 -0.45
CA GLU A 113 5.47 -12.41 -0.31
C GLU A 113 6.11 -12.78 -1.66
N LEU A 114 5.34 -12.79 -2.76
CA LEU A 114 5.89 -13.01 -4.10
C LEU A 114 6.81 -11.86 -4.53
N PHE A 115 6.44 -10.61 -4.25
CA PHE A 115 7.29 -9.46 -4.53
C PHE A 115 8.62 -9.53 -3.76
N LEU A 116 8.60 -9.93 -2.48
CA LEU A 116 9.82 -10.13 -1.70
C LEU A 116 10.72 -11.21 -2.33
N GLN A 117 10.14 -12.33 -2.74
CA GLN A 117 10.89 -13.43 -3.38
C GLN A 117 11.52 -13.00 -4.71
N GLU A 118 10.80 -12.29 -5.56
CA GLU A 118 11.31 -11.83 -6.85
C GLU A 118 12.34 -10.70 -6.68
N ASN A 119 12.07 -9.72 -5.82
CA ASN A 119 13.00 -8.63 -5.55
C ASN A 119 14.30 -9.12 -4.91
N GLN A 120 14.25 -10.18 -4.06
CA GLN A 120 15.43 -10.81 -3.47
C GLN A 120 16.40 -11.36 -4.53
N LYS A 121 15.89 -11.87 -5.66
CA LYS A 121 16.74 -12.38 -6.76
C LYS A 121 17.56 -11.28 -7.44
N ALA A 122 17.01 -10.05 -7.48
CA ALA A 122 17.67 -8.89 -8.06
C ALA A 122 18.57 -8.13 -7.06
N LEU A 123 18.56 -8.54 -5.78
CA LEU A 123 19.35 -7.90 -4.72
C LEU A 123 20.81 -8.36 -4.82
N VAL A 124 21.60 -7.71 -5.68
CA VAL A 124 23.01 -7.96 -5.89
C VAL A 124 23.84 -6.69 -5.76
N ASN A 125 25.12 -6.81 -5.41
CA ASN A 125 26.00 -5.64 -5.32
C ASN A 125 26.10 -4.91 -6.66
N GLY A 126 25.92 -3.57 -6.62
CA GLY A 126 25.94 -2.70 -7.79
C GLY A 126 24.56 -2.47 -8.43
N ALA A 127 23.53 -3.20 -8.03
CA ALA A 127 22.19 -3.03 -8.58
C ALA A 127 21.50 -1.77 -8.06
N THR A 128 20.55 -1.26 -8.85
CA THR A 128 19.60 -0.20 -8.48
C THR A 128 18.19 -0.76 -8.59
N LEU A 129 17.51 -0.93 -7.46
CA LEU A 129 16.15 -1.45 -7.41
C LEU A 129 15.18 -0.30 -7.11
N ALA A 130 14.10 -0.21 -7.85
CA ALA A 130 13.08 0.82 -7.65
C ALA A 130 11.72 0.22 -7.27
N SER A 131 10.96 0.92 -6.42
CA SER A 131 9.55 0.68 -6.17
C SER A 131 8.73 1.91 -6.55
N ILE A 132 7.69 1.74 -7.39
CA ILE A 132 6.93 2.83 -8.01
C ILE A 132 5.46 2.42 -8.22
N PRO A 133 4.46 2.97 -7.50
CA PRO A 133 4.59 3.80 -6.30
C PRO A 133 5.10 2.96 -5.13
N CYS A 134 5.90 3.57 -4.27
CA CYS A 134 6.59 2.79 -3.25
C CYS A 134 5.80 2.62 -1.94
N GLY A 135 4.78 3.46 -1.67
CA GLY A 135 4.16 3.50 -0.36
C GLY A 135 5.21 3.57 0.74
N MET A 136 5.22 2.59 1.64
CA MET A 136 6.25 2.48 2.68
C MET A 136 7.51 1.70 2.24
N LEU A 137 7.68 1.43 0.95
CA LEU A 137 8.84 0.72 0.38
C LEU A 137 9.09 -0.69 0.97
N GLY A 138 8.07 -1.31 1.54
CA GLY A 138 8.21 -2.56 2.29
C GLY A 138 8.83 -3.69 1.47
N GLU A 139 8.45 -3.86 0.20
CA GLU A 139 8.94 -4.92 -0.67
C GLU A 139 10.45 -4.84 -1.01
N LEU A 140 11.10 -3.72 -0.70
CA LEU A 140 12.56 -3.57 -0.79
C LEU A 140 13.21 -3.53 0.60
N LEU A 141 12.57 -2.94 1.60
CA LEU A 141 13.15 -2.78 2.94
C LEU A 141 13.15 -4.08 3.78
N TYR A 142 12.32 -5.06 3.43
CA TYR A 142 12.27 -6.36 4.13
C TYR A 142 13.14 -7.44 3.47
N LEU A 143 13.94 -7.12 2.46
CA LEU A 143 14.89 -8.04 1.84
C LEU A 143 16.04 -8.41 2.79
N ASP A 144 16.69 -9.52 2.54
CA ASP A 144 17.88 -9.94 3.27
C ASP A 144 19.14 -9.33 2.64
N PHE A 145 19.74 -8.37 3.34
CA PHE A 145 20.93 -7.63 2.90
C PHE A 145 22.26 -8.29 3.30
N ASN A 146 22.26 -9.53 3.78
CA ASN A 146 23.49 -10.22 4.13
C ASN A 146 24.43 -10.31 2.92
N GLY A 147 25.65 -9.82 3.08
CA GLY A 147 26.65 -9.77 1.99
C GLY A 147 26.47 -8.64 0.98
N ILE A 148 25.46 -7.77 1.16
CA ILE A 148 25.21 -6.62 0.30
C ILE A 148 25.83 -5.35 0.91
N ASN A 149 26.83 -4.81 0.19
CA ASN A 149 27.59 -3.62 0.64
C ASN A 149 27.42 -2.42 -0.29
N ASN A 150 26.93 -2.63 -1.51
CA ASN A 150 26.76 -1.62 -2.54
C ASN A 150 25.48 -1.88 -3.31
N ILE A 151 24.43 -1.16 -2.97
CA ILE A 151 23.14 -1.22 -3.66
C ILE A 151 22.45 0.14 -3.58
N ARG A 152 21.55 0.43 -4.51
CA ARG A 152 20.66 1.60 -4.45
C ARG A 152 19.22 1.14 -4.42
N LEU A 153 18.48 1.58 -3.40
CA LEU A 153 17.04 1.38 -3.27
C LEU A 153 16.34 2.72 -3.52
N ILE A 154 15.48 2.77 -4.53
CA ILE A 154 14.80 3.99 -4.93
C ILE A 154 13.30 3.82 -4.68
N GLY A 155 12.73 4.64 -3.80
CA GLY A 155 11.29 4.73 -3.59
C GLY A 155 10.74 5.97 -4.28
N ILE A 156 9.80 5.81 -5.19
CA ILE A 156 9.10 6.93 -5.85
C ILE A 156 7.63 6.86 -5.48
N ASP A 157 7.12 7.94 -4.92
CA ASP A 157 5.70 8.08 -4.60
C ASP A 157 5.28 9.55 -4.74
N TYR A 158 4.00 9.77 -4.93
CA TYR A 158 3.43 11.12 -4.97
C TYR A 158 3.01 11.61 -3.57
N ASP A 159 2.73 10.68 -2.65
CA ASP A 159 2.34 10.99 -1.27
C ASP A 159 3.55 11.22 -0.38
N GLN A 160 3.80 12.48 -0.03
CA GLN A 160 4.90 12.88 0.85
C GLN A 160 4.81 12.20 2.23
N ALA A 161 3.61 11.96 2.78
CA ALA A 161 3.44 11.29 4.05
C ALA A 161 3.87 9.80 3.98
N ALA A 162 3.57 9.12 2.87
CA ALA A 162 4.04 7.76 2.64
C ALA A 162 5.58 7.70 2.56
N LEU A 163 6.22 8.70 1.94
CA LEU A 163 7.68 8.79 1.87
C LEU A 163 8.31 9.06 3.25
N GLU A 164 7.67 9.84 4.11
CA GLU A 164 8.13 10.06 5.49
C GLU A 164 8.07 8.77 6.30
N ASP A 165 6.99 7.99 6.18
CA ASP A 165 6.86 6.67 6.79
C ASP A 165 7.87 5.67 6.23
N ALA A 166 8.11 5.68 4.91
CA ALA A 166 9.14 4.86 4.26
C ALA A 166 10.55 5.19 4.79
N ASN A 167 10.86 6.48 4.99
CA ASN A 167 12.12 6.92 5.57
C ASN A 167 12.29 6.44 7.03
N ALA A 168 11.21 6.50 7.83
CA ALA A 168 11.23 5.99 9.19
C ALA A 168 11.48 4.47 9.21
N LEU A 169 10.79 3.72 8.35
CA LEU A 169 10.97 2.28 8.22
C LEU A 169 12.38 1.91 7.73
N ALA A 170 12.94 2.65 6.76
CA ALA A 170 14.30 2.43 6.27
C ALA A 170 15.33 2.57 7.40
N LYS A 171 15.19 3.58 8.26
CA LYS A 171 16.05 3.77 9.44
C LYS A 171 15.91 2.64 10.45
N GLU A 172 14.69 2.21 10.73
CA GLU A 172 14.42 1.09 11.64
C GLU A 172 15.05 -0.22 11.15
N ARG A 173 14.99 -0.45 9.83
CA ARG A 173 15.47 -1.69 9.19
C ARG A 173 16.95 -1.68 8.84
N ASN A 174 17.65 -0.53 8.98
CA ASN A 174 19.06 -0.28 8.66
C ASN A 174 19.49 -0.23 7.16
N PRO A 175 18.62 -0.32 6.14
CA PRO A 175 19.04 -0.05 4.77
C PRO A 175 18.96 1.44 4.39
N ASP A 176 18.79 2.36 5.35
CA ASP A 176 18.66 3.80 5.13
C ASP A 176 19.81 4.37 4.28
N ARG A 177 21.05 3.91 4.52
CA ARG A 177 22.25 4.32 3.75
C ARG A 177 22.17 3.97 2.26
N PHE A 178 21.32 3.05 1.87
CA PHE A 178 21.11 2.62 0.49
C PHE A 178 19.86 3.23 -0.14
N THR A 179 19.01 3.86 0.67
CA THR A 179 17.65 4.27 0.29
C THR A 179 17.61 5.73 -0.12
N THR A 180 17.01 6.00 -1.26
CA THR A 180 16.65 7.33 -1.75
C THR A 180 15.16 7.38 -2.00
N LEU A 181 14.48 8.38 -1.45
CA LEU A 181 13.04 8.59 -1.60
C LEU A 181 12.80 9.85 -2.43
N VAL A 182 11.92 9.76 -3.42
CA VAL A 182 11.65 10.83 -4.38
C VAL A 182 10.15 11.08 -4.47
N CYS A 183 9.71 12.30 -4.13
CA CYS A 183 8.33 12.72 -4.34
C CYS A 183 8.13 13.06 -5.83
N ARG A 184 7.44 12.17 -6.57
CA ARG A 184 7.21 12.33 -8.01
C ARG A 184 5.96 11.58 -8.44
N ASN A 185 5.28 12.12 -9.45
CA ASN A 185 4.18 11.45 -10.10
C ASN A 185 4.70 10.26 -10.93
N ALA A 186 4.23 9.05 -10.65
CA ALA A 186 4.62 7.84 -11.36
C ALA A 186 4.15 7.82 -12.84
N TRP A 187 3.11 8.59 -13.15
CA TRP A 187 2.61 8.75 -14.54
C TRP A 187 3.46 9.69 -15.40
N GLU A 188 4.43 10.38 -14.79
CA GLU A 188 5.35 11.33 -15.41
C GLU A 188 6.80 11.04 -14.99
N LEU A 189 7.21 9.78 -15.09
CA LEU A 189 8.46 9.30 -14.51
C LEU A 189 9.69 9.96 -15.12
N ASN A 190 9.77 10.06 -16.45
CA ASN A 190 10.85 10.72 -17.22
C ASN A 190 12.26 10.27 -16.77
N ILE A 191 12.48 8.96 -16.60
CA ILE A 191 13.75 8.33 -16.23
C ILE A 191 14.16 7.40 -17.38
N GLN A 192 15.46 7.29 -17.65
CA GLN A 192 15.99 6.44 -18.69
C GLN A 192 17.13 5.56 -18.16
N GLU A 193 17.08 4.26 -18.43
CA GLU A 193 18.15 3.27 -18.21
C GLU A 193 18.83 3.37 -16.82
N GLU A 194 18.05 3.63 -15.78
CA GLU A 194 18.58 3.79 -14.42
C GLU A 194 18.46 2.55 -13.53
N PHE A 195 17.38 1.76 -13.71
CA PHE A 195 17.03 0.69 -12.79
C PHE A 195 17.34 -0.70 -13.34
N ASP A 196 17.83 -1.58 -12.48
CA ASP A 196 18.01 -2.99 -12.78
C ASP A 196 16.70 -3.77 -12.55
N LEU A 197 15.83 -3.25 -11.64
CA LEU A 197 14.49 -3.77 -11.39
C LEU A 197 13.55 -2.62 -11.02
N ILE A 198 12.31 -2.70 -11.51
CA ILE A 198 11.20 -1.88 -11.04
C ILE A 198 10.12 -2.79 -10.45
N SER A 199 9.78 -2.55 -9.19
CA SER A 199 8.65 -3.14 -8.50
C SER A 199 7.48 -2.16 -8.54
N SER A 200 6.33 -2.57 -9.08
CA SER A 200 5.13 -1.73 -9.16
C SER A 200 3.90 -2.51 -8.70
N ASN A 201 3.34 -2.10 -7.55
CA ASN A 201 2.29 -2.85 -6.91
C ASN A 201 0.95 -2.10 -6.95
N GLY A 202 0.16 -2.33 -8.02
CA GLY A 202 -1.25 -1.99 -8.06
C GLY A 202 -1.61 -0.59 -8.57
N LEU A 203 -0.68 0.23 -9.07
CA LEU A 203 -1.01 1.56 -9.58
C LEU A 203 -1.97 1.50 -10.78
N ASN A 204 -1.75 0.57 -11.70
CA ASN A 204 -2.54 0.40 -12.91
C ASN A 204 -4.01 0.06 -12.67
N ILE A 205 -4.38 -0.54 -11.52
CA ILE A 205 -5.76 -0.91 -11.22
C ILE A 205 -6.68 0.28 -10.95
N TYR A 206 -6.12 1.45 -10.70
CA TYR A 206 -6.87 2.68 -10.43
C TYR A 206 -7.08 3.54 -11.70
N GLU A 207 -6.47 3.18 -12.82
CA GLU A 207 -6.60 3.90 -14.08
C GLU A 207 -7.45 3.10 -15.07
N PRO A 208 -8.65 3.62 -15.44
CA PRO A 208 -9.53 2.93 -16.38
C PRO A 208 -9.16 3.13 -17.85
N ASP A 209 -8.22 4.01 -18.18
CA ASP A 209 -7.76 4.26 -19.54
C ASP A 209 -6.57 3.36 -19.88
N ASP A 210 -6.80 2.36 -20.74
CA ASP A 210 -5.77 1.41 -21.15
C ASP A 210 -4.57 2.09 -21.82
N ASN A 211 -4.75 3.22 -22.52
CA ASN A 211 -3.64 3.94 -23.15
C ASN A 211 -2.71 4.55 -22.11
N LYS A 212 -3.26 5.12 -21.04
CA LYS A 212 -2.45 5.63 -19.93
C LYS A 212 -1.70 4.50 -19.21
N VAL A 213 -2.34 3.35 -19.02
CA VAL A 213 -1.67 2.17 -18.46
C VAL A 213 -0.54 1.71 -19.37
N LEU A 214 -0.74 1.71 -20.69
CA LEU A 214 0.30 1.39 -21.66
C LEU A 214 1.47 2.39 -21.57
N ASP A 215 1.18 3.69 -21.51
CA ASP A 215 2.18 4.75 -21.35
C ASP A 215 3.00 4.56 -20.07
N LEU A 216 2.36 4.17 -18.94
CA LEU A 216 3.05 3.85 -17.70
C LEU A 216 4.05 2.70 -17.88
N TYR A 217 3.65 1.61 -18.51
CA TYR A 217 4.54 0.49 -18.77
C TYR A 217 5.66 0.82 -19.75
N GLN A 218 5.42 1.69 -20.74
CA GLN A 218 6.46 2.20 -21.62
C GLN A 218 7.50 3.04 -20.86
N GLN A 219 7.05 3.88 -19.90
CA GLN A 219 7.96 4.63 -19.03
C GLN A 219 8.80 3.68 -18.15
N PHE A 220 8.20 2.62 -17.58
CA PHE A 220 8.94 1.62 -16.82
C PHE A 220 9.97 0.90 -17.70
N HIS A 221 9.59 0.48 -18.90
CA HIS A 221 10.52 -0.14 -19.84
C HIS A 221 11.68 0.80 -20.21
N THR A 222 11.40 2.09 -20.40
CA THR A 222 12.44 3.10 -20.69
C THR A 222 13.37 3.35 -19.50
N ALA A 223 12.84 3.27 -18.28
CA ALA A 223 13.61 3.48 -17.07
C ALA A 223 14.48 2.26 -16.67
N LEU A 224 14.17 1.07 -17.19
CA LEU A 224 14.99 -0.11 -16.99
C LEU A 224 16.28 -0.04 -17.84
N LYS A 225 17.39 -0.47 -17.24
CA LYS A 225 18.65 -0.66 -17.96
C LYS A 225 18.46 -1.72 -19.04
N LYS A 226 19.11 -1.53 -20.17
CA LYS A 226 19.20 -2.59 -21.18
C LYS A 226 19.93 -3.78 -20.57
N ALA A 227 19.38 -4.99 -20.77
CA ALA A 227 20.09 -6.21 -20.40
C ALA A 227 21.45 -6.18 -21.11
N GLY A 228 22.54 -6.26 -20.36
CA GLY A 228 23.88 -6.35 -20.94
C GLY A 228 23.97 -7.58 -21.83
N ASN A 229 24.58 -7.41 -23.04
CA ASN A 229 24.93 -8.52 -23.91
C ASN A 229 25.94 -9.46 -23.24
#